data_aa6f1be140e1eba70bd9c6b5ff114976
#
_entry.id   aa6f1be140e1eba70bd9c6b5ff114976
#
_cell.length_a   1.000
_cell.length_b   1.000
_cell.length_c   1.000
_cell.angle_alpha   90.00
_cell.angle_beta   90.00
_cell.angle_gamma   90.00
#
_symmetry.space_group_name_H-M   'P 1'
#
loop_
_entity.id
_entity.type
_entity.pdbx_description
1 polymer ?
#
loop_
_entity_poly.entity_id
_entity_poly.type
_entity_poly.pdbx_seq_one_letter_code
_entity_poly.pdbx_strand_id
1 'polypeptide(L)'
;PPIEMLYEDDWWVNHLYYSMSKFNMSLIGKFWDKEFPNVGVNTLWPRTTLNTAPVRNILGGDAMAQISRSPDIMGEAAKHIICADPEVCTGKNLIDDEVLSSLDIPLEQYKVNKDLPDKELMPDFFC
;
A
#
# COMPACT_ATOMS: atom_id res chain seq x y z
N PRO A 1 -2.84 -2.64 -6.60
CA PRO A 1 -1.88 -1.78 -7.29
C PRO A 1 -2.51 -1.09 -8.49
N PRO A 2 -1.91 -0.01 -9.03
CA PRO A 2 -2.31 0.58 -10.29
C PRO A 2 -2.25 -0.45 -11.43
N ILE A 3 -3.22 -0.43 -12.35
CA ILE A 3 -3.32 -1.45 -13.40
C ILE A 3 -2.15 -1.35 -14.39
N GLU A 4 -1.61 -0.16 -14.56
CA GLU A 4 -0.47 0.14 -15.43
C GLU A 4 0.77 -0.69 -15.06
N MET A 5 0.94 -1.01 -13.80
CA MET A 5 2.08 -1.81 -13.31
C MET A 5 2.09 -3.25 -13.82
N LEU A 6 0.97 -3.78 -14.32
CA LEU A 6 0.94 -5.08 -15.00
C LEU A 6 1.81 -5.13 -16.26
N TYR A 7 2.11 -3.99 -16.86
CA TYR A 7 2.88 -3.91 -18.10
C TYR A 7 4.37 -3.68 -17.88
N GLU A 8 4.75 -3.32 -16.66
CA GLU A 8 6.12 -2.90 -16.33
C GLU A 8 6.90 -3.96 -15.57
N ASP A 9 6.22 -4.92 -14.93
CA ASP A 9 6.85 -5.93 -14.06
C ASP A 9 6.46 -7.35 -14.48
N ASP A 10 7.47 -8.18 -14.74
CA ASP A 10 7.31 -9.62 -15.05
C ASP A 10 7.06 -10.50 -13.80
N TRP A 11 7.08 -9.91 -12.60
CA TRP A 11 6.88 -10.66 -11.36
C TRP A 11 5.54 -11.43 -11.35
N TRP A 12 4.49 -10.85 -11.91
CA TRP A 12 3.16 -11.46 -12.01
C TRP A 12 3.13 -12.76 -12.80
N VAL A 13 4.06 -12.97 -13.74
CA VAL A 13 4.15 -14.18 -14.57
C VAL A 13 4.27 -15.44 -13.70
N ASN A 14 5.05 -15.36 -12.62
CA ASN A 14 5.28 -16.49 -11.70
C ASN A 14 4.32 -16.48 -10.50
N HIS A 15 3.51 -15.43 -10.33
CA HIS A 15 2.65 -15.21 -9.16
C HIS A 15 1.22 -14.87 -9.56
N LEU A 16 0.71 -15.56 -10.59
CA LEU A 16 -0.56 -15.26 -11.24
C LEU A 16 -1.73 -15.12 -10.26
N TYR A 17 -1.93 -16.09 -9.38
CA TYR A 17 -3.09 -16.06 -8.45
C TYR A 17 -2.99 -14.93 -7.43
N TYR A 18 -1.80 -14.66 -6.93
CA TYR A 18 -1.57 -13.53 -6.05
C TYR A 18 -1.86 -12.21 -6.77
N SER A 19 -1.27 -12.03 -7.96
CA SER A 19 -1.46 -10.84 -8.79
C SER A 19 -2.93 -10.60 -9.11
N MET A 20 -3.64 -11.66 -9.56
CA MET A 20 -5.08 -11.58 -9.82
C MET A 20 -5.86 -11.13 -8.58
N SER A 21 -5.57 -11.68 -7.41
CA SER A 21 -6.26 -11.31 -6.17
C SER A 21 -6.07 -9.84 -5.84
N LYS A 22 -4.85 -9.32 -6.01
CA LYS A 22 -4.52 -7.93 -5.72
C LYS A 22 -5.09 -6.95 -6.76
N PHE A 23 -4.95 -7.25 -8.05
CA PHE A 23 -5.53 -6.41 -9.10
C PHE A 23 -7.06 -6.42 -9.08
N ASN A 24 -7.69 -7.53 -8.72
CA ASN A 24 -9.15 -7.58 -8.55
C ASN A 24 -9.63 -6.60 -7.46
N MET A 25 -8.88 -6.40 -6.38
CA MET A 25 -9.24 -5.38 -5.39
C MET A 25 -9.23 -3.96 -5.99
N SER A 26 -8.22 -3.63 -6.81
CA SER A 26 -8.16 -2.35 -7.52
C SER A 26 -9.34 -2.18 -8.48
N LEU A 27 -9.70 -3.23 -9.22
CA LEU A 27 -10.85 -3.22 -10.12
C LEU A 27 -12.16 -3.05 -9.36
N ILE A 28 -12.37 -3.79 -8.28
CA ILE A 28 -13.56 -3.68 -7.43
C ILE A 28 -13.70 -2.24 -6.91
N GLY A 29 -12.62 -1.63 -6.44
CA GLY A 29 -12.63 -0.24 -6.00
C GLY A 29 -13.11 0.72 -7.08
N LYS A 30 -12.63 0.54 -8.32
CA LYS A 30 -13.05 1.34 -9.48
C LYS A 30 -14.52 1.14 -9.87
N PHE A 31 -15.03 -0.10 -9.79
CA PHE A 31 -16.43 -0.38 -10.10
C PHE A 31 -17.37 0.15 -9.03
N TRP A 32 -17.06 -0.06 -7.76
CA TRP A 32 -17.88 0.40 -6.65
C TRP A 32 -17.93 1.93 -6.54
N ASP A 33 -16.85 2.62 -6.90
CA ASP A 33 -16.86 4.08 -7.04
C ASP A 33 -17.96 4.58 -7.99
N LYS A 34 -18.25 3.82 -9.06
CA LYS A 34 -19.32 4.14 -10.00
C LYS A 34 -20.70 3.66 -9.56
N GLU A 35 -20.76 2.51 -8.90
CA GLU A 35 -22.00 1.90 -8.43
C GLU A 35 -22.59 2.64 -7.22
N PHE A 36 -21.74 3.17 -6.34
CA PHE A 36 -22.13 3.84 -5.10
C PHE A 36 -21.71 5.31 -5.05
N PRO A 37 -22.39 6.21 -5.80
CA PRO A 37 -21.95 7.61 -5.97
C PRO A 37 -21.95 8.44 -4.69
N ASN A 38 -22.58 7.97 -3.60
CA ASN A 38 -22.62 8.65 -2.30
C ASN A 38 -21.63 8.05 -1.28
N VAL A 39 -20.74 7.17 -1.72
CA VAL A 39 -19.76 6.48 -0.85
C VAL A 39 -18.37 6.70 -1.42
N GLY A 40 -17.45 7.18 -0.58
CA GLY A 40 -16.04 7.24 -0.95
C GLY A 40 -15.43 5.84 -0.99
N VAL A 41 -15.05 5.37 -2.19
CA VAL A 41 -14.45 4.04 -2.38
C VAL A 41 -13.02 4.20 -2.88
N ASN A 42 -12.07 3.72 -2.11
CA ASN A 42 -10.64 3.80 -2.43
C ASN A 42 -9.95 2.47 -2.12
N THR A 43 -8.81 2.24 -2.75
CA THR A 43 -7.87 1.20 -2.32
C THR A 43 -6.61 1.84 -1.78
N LEU A 44 -6.01 1.22 -0.76
CA LEU A 44 -4.78 1.69 -0.13
C LEU A 44 -3.71 0.60 -0.20
N TRP A 45 -2.53 0.97 -0.66
CA TRP A 45 -1.40 0.08 -0.88
C TRP A 45 -0.19 0.54 -0.07
N PRO A 46 0.64 -0.39 0.46
CA PRO A 46 1.91 -0.02 1.06
C PRO A 46 2.97 0.22 -0.02
N ARG A 47 3.81 1.24 0.15
CA ARG A 47 4.99 1.47 -0.70
C ARG A 47 6.08 0.43 -0.45
N THR A 48 6.25 0.06 0.80
CA THR A 48 7.30 -0.87 1.24
C THR A 48 6.68 -2.07 1.93
N THR A 49 7.45 -3.14 2.05
CA THR A 49 7.03 -4.27 2.90
C THR A 49 6.71 -3.78 4.30
N LEU A 50 5.74 -4.41 4.94
CA LEU A 50 5.30 -4.11 6.29
C LEU A 50 5.70 -5.23 7.24
N ASN A 51 6.17 -4.86 8.42
CA ASN A 51 6.56 -5.79 9.48
C ASN A 51 5.33 -6.52 10.06
N THR A 52 4.77 -7.44 9.30
CA THR A 52 3.61 -8.27 9.64
C THR A 52 4.00 -9.71 9.95
N ALA A 53 3.06 -10.47 10.51
CA ALA A 53 3.29 -11.89 10.81
C ALA A 53 3.69 -12.72 9.56
N PRO A 54 3.08 -12.56 8.36
CA PRO A 54 3.53 -13.24 7.15
C PRO A 54 4.98 -12.88 6.76
N VAL A 55 5.36 -11.60 6.87
CA VAL A 55 6.73 -11.16 6.56
C VAL A 55 7.73 -11.80 7.51
N ARG A 56 7.44 -11.81 8.82
CA ARG A 56 8.31 -12.43 9.82
C ARG A 56 8.40 -13.94 9.71
N ASN A 57 7.28 -14.61 9.46
CA ASN A 57 7.21 -16.06 9.57
C ASN A 57 7.45 -16.80 8.27
N ILE A 58 7.30 -16.14 7.11
CA ILE A 58 7.29 -16.80 5.79
C ILE A 58 8.27 -16.15 4.81
N LEU A 59 8.32 -14.81 4.73
CA LEU A 59 8.99 -14.10 3.64
C LEU A 59 10.44 -13.70 3.91
N GLY A 60 10.96 -13.77 5.12
CA GLY A 60 12.37 -13.41 5.37
C GLY A 60 12.74 -13.16 6.82
N GLY A 61 11.83 -13.41 7.75
CA GLY A 61 12.10 -13.34 9.17
C GLY A 61 12.46 -11.94 9.68
N ASP A 62 13.30 -11.90 10.70
CA ASP A 62 13.74 -10.64 11.33
C ASP A 62 14.56 -9.77 10.37
N ALA A 63 15.31 -10.35 9.44
CA ALA A 63 16.07 -9.58 8.45
C ALA A 63 15.13 -8.75 7.55
N MET A 64 14.06 -9.34 7.06
CA MET A 64 13.06 -8.63 6.27
C MET A 64 12.31 -7.58 7.11
N ALA A 65 12.03 -7.88 8.38
CA ALA A 65 11.41 -6.93 9.28
C ALA A 65 12.25 -5.65 9.46
N GLN A 66 13.59 -5.76 9.53
CA GLN A 66 14.48 -4.61 9.71
C GLN A 66 14.50 -3.65 8.52
N ILE A 67 14.21 -4.12 7.31
CA ILE A 67 14.12 -3.30 6.10
C ILE A 67 12.66 -2.95 5.72
N SER A 68 11.74 -3.10 6.66
CA SER A 68 10.30 -2.85 6.50
C SER A 68 9.85 -1.64 7.33
N ARG A 69 8.65 -1.17 7.03
CA ARG A 69 7.92 -0.21 7.87
C ARG A 69 6.95 -0.92 8.82
N SER A 70 6.58 -0.22 9.90
CA SER A 70 5.50 -0.66 10.80
C SER A 70 4.14 -0.60 10.07
N PRO A 71 3.23 -1.58 10.30
CA PRO A 71 1.86 -1.51 9.81
C PRO A 71 1.08 -0.26 10.24
N ASP A 72 1.54 0.46 11.26
CA ASP A 72 0.91 1.70 11.73
C ASP A 72 0.81 2.76 10.62
N ILE A 73 1.74 2.74 9.64
CA ILE A 73 1.68 3.65 8.49
C ILE A 73 0.38 3.47 7.71
N MET A 74 -0.07 2.23 7.51
CA MET A 74 -1.34 1.94 6.84
C MET A 74 -2.54 2.42 7.66
N GLY A 75 -2.47 2.24 8.98
CA GLY A 75 -3.51 2.70 9.89
C GLY A 75 -3.68 4.22 9.87
N GLU A 76 -2.58 4.95 9.91
CA GLU A 76 -2.61 6.43 9.85
C GLU A 76 -3.09 6.92 8.47
N ALA A 77 -2.58 6.36 7.37
CA ALA A 77 -3.04 6.70 6.02
C ALA A 77 -4.54 6.41 5.85
N ALA A 78 -5.00 5.23 6.29
CA ALA A 78 -6.41 4.86 6.22
C ALA A 78 -7.30 5.82 7.01
N LYS A 79 -6.89 6.24 8.20
CA LYS A 79 -7.61 7.23 9.02
C LYS A 79 -7.83 8.52 8.25
N HIS A 80 -6.81 9.05 7.59
CA HIS A 80 -6.94 10.28 6.81
C HIS A 80 -7.84 10.10 5.59
N ILE A 81 -7.78 8.96 4.92
CA ILE A 81 -8.66 8.64 3.79
C ILE A 81 -10.13 8.57 4.23
N ILE A 82 -10.41 7.88 5.35
CA ILE A 82 -11.78 7.71 5.89
C ILE A 82 -12.36 9.05 6.36
N CYS A 83 -11.53 9.95 6.87
CA CYS A 83 -11.95 11.28 7.32
C CYS A 83 -12.02 12.32 6.20
N ALA A 84 -11.56 11.99 4.99
CA ALA A 84 -11.62 12.89 3.85
C ALA A 84 -13.06 13.00 3.30
N ASP A 85 -13.33 14.12 2.62
CA ASP A 85 -14.59 14.30 1.93
C ASP A 85 -14.75 13.27 0.80
N PRO A 86 -15.80 12.42 0.84
CA PRO A 86 -16.00 11.41 -0.20
C PRO A 86 -16.25 11.99 -1.60
N GLU A 87 -16.68 13.25 -1.73
CA GLU A 87 -16.79 13.91 -3.03
C GLU A 87 -15.42 14.20 -3.66
N VAL A 88 -14.38 14.31 -2.84
CA VAL A 88 -13.00 14.61 -3.29
C VAL A 88 -12.11 13.38 -3.27
N CYS A 89 -12.32 12.49 -2.30
CA CYS A 89 -11.50 11.30 -2.09
C CYS A 89 -12.28 10.02 -2.40
N THR A 90 -12.44 9.73 -3.69
CA THR A 90 -13.07 8.49 -4.16
C THR A 90 -12.44 8.01 -5.47
N GLY A 91 -12.59 6.73 -5.79
CA GLY A 91 -12.13 6.08 -7.02
C GLY A 91 -10.62 6.00 -7.18
N LYS A 92 -9.84 6.18 -6.10
CA LYS A 92 -8.39 6.26 -6.13
C LYS A 92 -7.74 4.96 -5.69
N ASN A 93 -6.58 4.66 -6.29
CA ASN A 93 -5.60 3.72 -5.77
C ASN A 93 -4.53 4.56 -5.06
N LEU A 94 -4.54 4.54 -3.74
CA LEU A 94 -3.69 5.38 -2.90
C LEU A 94 -2.53 4.57 -2.34
N ILE A 95 -1.40 5.22 -2.14
CA ILE A 95 -0.21 4.64 -1.53
C ILE A 95 0.04 5.32 -0.19
N ASP A 96 0.35 4.55 0.84
CA ASP A 96 0.45 4.99 2.23
C ASP A 96 1.38 6.19 2.43
N ASP A 97 2.58 6.12 1.89
CA ASP A 97 3.58 7.17 2.03
C ASP A 97 3.21 8.45 1.25
N GLU A 98 2.54 8.33 0.11
CA GLU A 98 2.04 9.48 -0.65
C GLU A 98 0.94 10.21 0.09
N VAL A 99 0.00 9.46 0.69
CA VAL A 99 -1.07 10.04 1.52
C VAL A 99 -0.46 10.83 2.68
N LEU A 100 0.46 10.23 3.43
CA LEU A 100 1.05 10.89 4.59
C LEU A 100 1.97 12.05 4.22
N SER A 101 2.76 11.91 3.15
CA SER A 101 3.62 12.99 2.66
C SER A 101 2.82 14.21 2.19
N SER A 102 1.64 14.00 1.59
CA SER A 102 0.75 15.10 1.19
C SER A 102 0.20 15.90 2.38
N LEU A 103 0.32 15.37 3.58
CA LEU A 103 -0.10 15.96 4.85
C LEU A 103 1.08 16.42 5.71
N ASP A 104 2.28 16.43 5.17
CA ASP A 104 3.52 16.77 5.87
C ASP A 104 3.80 15.88 7.11
N ILE A 105 3.31 14.63 7.10
CA ILE A 105 3.54 13.66 8.19
C ILE A 105 4.87 12.95 7.97
N PRO A 106 5.82 13.01 8.93
CA PRO A 106 7.13 12.39 8.80
C PRO A 106 7.05 10.86 8.72
N LEU A 107 7.73 10.26 7.73
CA LEU A 107 7.68 8.83 7.47
C LEU A 107 8.68 8.02 8.31
N GLU A 108 9.73 8.67 8.84
CA GLU A 108 10.79 8.03 9.64
C GLU A 108 10.26 7.28 10.87
N GLN A 109 9.17 7.80 11.45
CA GLN A 109 8.55 7.18 12.62
C GLN A 109 7.99 5.78 12.35
N TYR A 110 7.74 5.42 11.08
CA TYR A 110 7.21 4.12 10.70
C TYR A 110 8.28 3.09 10.34
N LYS A 111 9.54 3.46 10.20
CA LYS A 111 10.63 2.50 9.99
C LYS A 111 10.80 1.59 11.20
N VAL A 112 10.99 0.30 10.99
CA VAL A 112 11.36 -0.64 12.06
C VAL A 112 12.78 -0.33 12.52
N ASN A 113 13.72 -0.24 11.59
CA ASN A 113 15.08 0.25 11.85
C ASN A 113 15.16 1.75 11.52
N LYS A 114 15.25 2.58 12.56
CA LYS A 114 15.29 4.05 12.41
C LYS A 114 16.54 4.57 11.71
N ASP A 115 17.63 3.82 11.77
CA ASP A 115 18.92 4.20 11.18
C ASP A 115 19.03 3.82 9.70
N LEU A 116 18.07 3.06 9.17
CA LEU A 116 18.09 2.59 7.80
C LEU A 116 17.75 3.74 6.83
N PRO A 117 18.57 4.01 5.79
CA PRO A 117 18.22 4.94 4.74
C PRO A 117 16.96 4.49 3.96
N ASP A 118 16.12 5.42 3.54
CA ASP A 118 14.86 5.11 2.82
C ASP A 118 15.06 4.26 1.58
N LYS A 119 16.15 4.50 0.84
CA LYS A 119 16.51 3.74 -0.37
C LYS A 119 16.84 2.26 -0.12
N GLU A 120 17.03 1.87 1.13
CA GLU A 120 17.32 0.49 1.55
C GLU A 120 16.08 -0.21 2.11
N LEU A 121 14.96 0.51 2.24
CA LEU A 121 13.69 -0.14 2.55
C LEU A 121 13.29 -1.07 1.41
N MET A 122 12.76 -2.24 1.76
CA MET A 122 12.28 -3.20 0.75
C MET A 122 10.98 -2.70 0.14
N PRO A 123 10.91 -2.43 -1.17
CA PRO A 123 9.66 -2.08 -1.81
C PRO A 123 8.67 -3.24 -1.74
N ASP A 124 7.38 -2.92 -1.66
CA ASP A 124 6.33 -3.93 -1.82
C ASP A 124 6.14 -4.26 -3.30
N PHE A 125 5.48 -5.38 -3.56
CA PHE A 125 5.21 -5.80 -4.93
C PHE A 125 4.30 -4.77 -5.62
N PHE A 126 4.67 -4.38 -6.83
CA PHE A 126 3.95 -3.39 -7.63
C PHE A 126 4.02 -1.92 -7.12
N CYS A 127 5.05 -1.58 -6.34
CA CYS A 127 5.25 -0.19 -5.89
C CYS A 127 6.68 0.29 -6.11
#